data_23bc42e520583b26aa89f8f4ab9b4366
#
_entry.id   23bc42e520583b26aa89f8f4ab9b4366
#
_cell.length_a   1.000
_cell.length_b   1.000
_cell.length_c   1.000
_cell.angle_alpha   90.00
_cell.angle_beta   90.00
_cell.angle_gamma   90.00
#
_symmetry.space_group_name_H-M   'P 1'
#
loop_
_entity.id
_entity.type
_entity.pdbx_description
1 polymer ?
#
loop_
_entity_poly.entity_id
_entity_poly.type
_entity_poly.pdbx_seq_one_letter_code
_entity_poly.pdbx_strand_id
1 'polypeptide(L)'
;MATAADTIKTGTAPTQTSNLVGRIAQVIGAVVDVAFDGELPPILGALETSNNGNRLVLEVAQHLGENMVRTIAMDATEGLTRGQIVTDTGSQIRVPVGPKTLGRIMNVIGEPIDDRGPIGSDLFAPIHAEAPLFVDQSTESAILVTGIKVIDLLAPYARGGKIGLFGGAGVGKTVLIQELINNIAKGHGGVSVFAGVGERTREGNDLYHEFLDAGVIAKDADGNPTPEGSKVALVFGQMNEPPGARARVALSGLTQAEYFRDVEGQDVLFFVDNIFRFTQAGSEVSALLGRIPSAVGYQPTLATDMGQLQERITSTNKGSITSVQAIYVPADDLTDPAPAASFAHLDATTTLNRAISELGIYPAVDPLDSTSRVLTVAVVGQEHYDTARRVQETLQKYKSLQDIIAILGMDELSEEDKLIVARARKIQRFLSQPFHVAEVFTGIPGKFVQVEDTVKSFKAVVEGEYDHLPESAFYMVGGIDEAVAKAEKMAQEA
;
A
#
# COMPACT_ATOMS: atom_id res chain seq x y z
N MET A 1 -9.40 -14.81 -25.06
CA MET A 1 -8.48 -14.32 -24.04
C MET A 1 -9.11 -14.65 -22.69
N ALA A 2 -8.41 -15.40 -21.86
CA ALA A 2 -8.94 -15.84 -20.57
C ALA A 2 -8.89 -14.70 -19.57
N THR A 3 -9.97 -14.47 -18.82
CA THR A 3 -10.00 -13.54 -17.70
C THR A 3 -9.13 -14.06 -16.53
N ALA A 4 -8.74 -13.22 -15.58
CA ALA A 4 -7.98 -13.66 -14.40
C ALA A 4 -8.67 -14.83 -13.68
N ALA A 5 -10.00 -14.89 -13.69
CA ALA A 5 -10.78 -15.99 -13.15
C ALA A 5 -10.59 -17.32 -13.92
N ASP A 6 -10.35 -17.26 -15.23
CA ASP A 6 -10.15 -18.46 -16.07
C ASP A 6 -8.73 -19.05 -15.90
N THR A 7 -7.80 -18.27 -15.34
CA THR A 7 -6.41 -18.68 -15.09
C THR A 7 -6.17 -19.33 -13.72
N ILE A 8 -7.14 -19.25 -12.81
CA ILE A 8 -7.08 -19.89 -11.49
C ILE A 8 -7.40 -21.37 -11.67
N LYS A 9 -6.39 -22.20 -11.79
CA LYS A 9 -6.55 -23.66 -11.80
C LYS A 9 -6.55 -24.19 -10.37
N THR A 10 -7.63 -24.84 -9.97
CA THR A 10 -7.67 -25.71 -8.80
C THR A 10 -6.80 -26.94 -9.07
N GLY A 11 -5.75 -27.12 -8.31
CA GLY A 11 -4.88 -28.32 -8.39
C GLY A 11 -3.49 -28.02 -7.85
N THR A 12 -2.88 -29.04 -7.27
CA THR A 12 -1.51 -29.12 -6.72
C THR A 12 -0.53 -28.16 -7.38
N ALA A 13 0.47 -27.70 -6.60
CA ALA A 13 1.61 -26.94 -7.11
C ALA A 13 1.98 -27.39 -8.53
N PRO A 14 2.26 -26.48 -9.47
CA PRO A 14 2.27 -26.77 -10.90
C PRO A 14 3.31 -27.83 -11.23
N THR A 15 2.87 -29.05 -11.38
CA THR A 15 3.61 -30.14 -12.00
C THR A 15 3.01 -30.43 -13.38
N GLN A 16 2.84 -29.40 -14.20
CA GLN A 16 2.97 -29.65 -15.65
C GLN A 16 4.45 -29.44 -15.95
N THR A 17 5.22 -30.48 -15.71
CA THR A 17 6.57 -30.56 -16.22
C THR A 17 6.47 -30.53 -17.74
N SER A 18 6.79 -29.39 -18.35
CA SER A 18 7.32 -29.44 -19.69
C SER A 18 8.56 -30.33 -19.57
N ASN A 19 8.77 -31.28 -20.45
CA ASN A 19 9.96 -32.13 -20.41
C ASN A 19 11.24 -31.36 -20.81
N LEU A 20 11.22 -30.02 -20.83
CA LEU A 20 12.37 -29.22 -21.23
C LEU A 20 13.35 -29.14 -20.06
N VAL A 21 14.52 -29.69 -20.30
CA VAL A 21 15.64 -29.66 -19.35
C VAL A 21 16.77 -28.88 -19.99
N GLY A 22 17.24 -27.87 -19.29
CA GLY A 22 18.38 -27.05 -19.66
C GLY A 22 19.56 -27.26 -18.73
N ARG A 23 20.66 -26.62 -19.06
CA ARG A 23 21.87 -26.59 -18.23
C ARG A 23 22.39 -25.16 -18.09
N ILE A 24 22.85 -24.82 -16.92
CA ILE A 24 23.48 -23.54 -16.66
C ILE A 24 24.72 -23.39 -17.54
N ALA A 25 24.71 -22.38 -18.41
CA ALA A 25 25.82 -22.01 -19.25
C ALA A 25 26.74 -21.00 -18.57
N GLN A 26 26.16 -20.00 -17.89
CA GLN A 26 26.87 -18.91 -17.24
C GLN A 26 26.05 -18.33 -16.09
N VAL A 27 26.72 -17.84 -15.04
CA VAL A 27 26.14 -17.09 -13.92
C VAL A 27 26.85 -15.76 -13.82
N ILE A 28 26.07 -14.66 -13.85
CA ILE A 28 26.57 -13.27 -13.77
C ILE A 28 25.73 -12.54 -12.69
N GLY A 29 26.14 -12.64 -11.43
CA GLY A 29 25.34 -12.12 -10.33
C GLY A 29 23.93 -12.75 -10.31
N ALA A 30 22.90 -11.94 -10.32
CA ALA A 30 21.51 -12.41 -10.32
C ALA A 30 21.00 -12.88 -11.71
N VAL A 31 21.83 -12.83 -12.74
CA VAL A 31 21.50 -13.29 -14.09
C VAL A 31 22.13 -14.65 -14.33
N VAL A 32 21.33 -15.59 -14.84
CA VAL A 32 21.75 -16.96 -15.17
C VAL A 32 21.39 -17.27 -16.61
N ASP A 33 22.38 -17.61 -17.44
CA ASP A 33 22.16 -18.06 -18.79
C ASP A 33 22.03 -19.58 -18.81
N VAL A 34 20.96 -20.10 -19.43
CA VAL A 34 20.62 -21.51 -19.50
C VAL A 34 20.54 -21.95 -20.94
N ALA A 35 21.25 -23.04 -21.30
CA ALA A 35 21.21 -23.66 -22.61
C ALA A 35 20.23 -24.82 -22.62
N PHE A 36 19.46 -24.95 -23.70
CA PHE A 36 18.51 -26.04 -23.95
C PHE A 36 18.86 -26.79 -25.23
N ASP A 37 18.50 -28.05 -25.27
CA ASP A 37 18.66 -28.87 -26.48
C ASP A 37 17.33 -28.89 -27.27
N GLY A 38 17.07 -27.83 -28.06
CA GLY A 38 15.87 -27.76 -28.90
C GLY A 38 14.97 -26.55 -28.58
N GLU A 39 13.72 -26.82 -28.19
CA GLU A 39 12.76 -25.74 -27.88
C GLU A 39 13.18 -24.92 -26.67
N LEU A 40 12.87 -23.64 -26.73
CA LEU A 40 13.15 -22.71 -25.63
C LEU A 40 11.88 -22.42 -24.80
N PRO A 41 12.02 -22.30 -23.46
CA PRO A 41 10.92 -21.87 -22.64
C PRO A 41 10.50 -20.43 -23.00
N PRO A 42 9.21 -20.09 -22.87
CA PRO A 42 8.72 -18.76 -23.22
C PRO A 42 9.28 -17.68 -22.29
N ILE A 43 9.29 -16.42 -22.76
CA ILE A 43 9.57 -15.25 -21.93
C ILE A 43 8.59 -15.22 -20.74
N LEU A 44 9.07 -14.86 -19.57
CA LEU A 44 8.39 -14.91 -18.26
C LEU A 44 8.14 -16.33 -17.74
N GLY A 45 8.57 -17.37 -18.46
CA GLY A 45 8.53 -18.74 -17.95
C GLY A 45 9.39 -18.91 -16.71
N ALA A 46 8.94 -19.74 -15.77
CA ALA A 46 9.66 -20.07 -14.56
C ALA A 46 10.45 -21.37 -14.74
N LEU A 47 11.75 -21.29 -14.49
CA LEU A 47 12.64 -22.42 -14.46
C LEU A 47 13.03 -22.72 -13.02
N GLU A 48 13.29 -23.98 -12.71
CA GLU A 48 13.69 -24.40 -11.36
C GLU A 48 15.02 -25.13 -11.37
N THR A 49 15.82 -24.84 -10.36
CA THR A 49 17.04 -25.57 -10.03
C THR A 49 17.21 -25.62 -8.51
N SER A 50 18.19 -26.34 -8.04
CA SER A 50 18.54 -26.37 -6.62
C SER A 50 19.81 -25.57 -6.37
N ASN A 51 19.82 -24.71 -5.36
CA ASN A 51 21.03 -24.03 -4.90
C ASN A 51 21.28 -24.38 -3.43
N ASN A 52 22.35 -25.12 -3.15
CA ASN A 52 22.69 -25.58 -1.79
C ASN A 52 21.54 -26.32 -1.09
N GLY A 53 20.72 -27.08 -1.84
CA GLY A 53 19.58 -27.82 -1.31
C GLY A 53 18.26 -27.02 -1.26
N ASN A 54 18.31 -25.72 -1.50
CA ASN A 54 17.12 -24.87 -1.58
C ASN A 54 16.60 -24.78 -3.02
N ARG A 55 15.30 -24.66 -3.17
CA ARG A 55 14.65 -24.42 -4.46
C ARG A 55 14.99 -23.00 -4.93
N LEU A 56 15.52 -22.88 -6.15
CA LEU A 56 15.77 -21.61 -6.81
C LEU A 56 14.94 -21.49 -8.07
N VAL A 57 14.17 -20.42 -8.17
CA VAL A 57 13.38 -20.10 -9.37
C VAL A 57 14.10 -19.04 -10.19
N LEU A 58 14.17 -19.29 -11.50
CA LEU A 58 14.75 -18.41 -12.50
C LEU A 58 13.64 -18.00 -13.49
N GLU A 59 13.42 -16.70 -13.68
CA GLU A 59 12.44 -16.19 -14.65
C GLU A 59 13.13 -15.89 -15.98
N VAL A 60 12.61 -16.44 -17.08
CA VAL A 60 13.14 -16.18 -18.43
C VAL A 60 12.88 -14.72 -18.83
N ALA A 61 13.95 -13.98 -19.08
CA ALA A 61 13.91 -12.57 -19.45
C ALA A 61 14.15 -12.33 -20.94
N GLN A 62 15.02 -13.12 -21.56
CA GLN A 62 15.43 -12.94 -22.96
C GLN A 62 15.80 -14.28 -23.61
N HIS A 63 15.57 -14.38 -24.91
CA HIS A 63 16.17 -15.39 -25.77
C HIS A 63 17.46 -14.81 -26.39
N LEU A 64 18.59 -15.46 -26.19
CA LEU A 64 19.90 -14.99 -26.67
C LEU A 64 20.29 -15.53 -28.06
N GLY A 65 19.52 -16.46 -28.60
CA GLY A 65 19.92 -17.25 -29.76
C GLY A 65 20.73 -18.53 -29.34
N GLU A 66 21.11 -19.35 -30.30
CA GLU A 66 21.90 -20.57 -30.06
C GLU A 66 21.33 -21.48 -28.95
N ASN A 67 20.01 -21.57 -28.89
CA ASN A 67 19.27 -22.36 -27.87
C ASN A 67 19.55 -21.93 -26.43
N MET A 68 19.88 -20.66 -26.21
CA MET A 68 20.10 -20.11 -24.87
C MET A 68 19.02 -19.09 -24.48
N VAL A 69 18.68 -19.11 -23.20
CA VAL A 69 17.85 -18.10 -22.56
C VAL A 69 18.62 -17.41 -21.45
N ARG A 70 18.37 -16.13 -21.28
CA ARG A 70 18.84 -15.34 -20.14
C ARG A 70 17.73 -15.24 -19.12
N THR A 71 18.04 -15.57 -17.87
CA THR A 71 17.09 -15.58 -16.77
C THR A 71 17.53 -14.65 -15.65
N ILE A 72 16.55 -14.28 -14.81
CA ILE A 72 16.75 -13.52 -13.59
C ILE A 72 16.40 -14.42 -12.42
N ALA A 73 17.32 -14.52 -11.45
CA ALA A 73 17.12 -15.32 -10.25
C ALA A 73 16.21 -14.58 -9.24
N MET A 74 15.31 -15.36 -8.62
CA MET A 74 14.43 -14.90 -7.56
C MET A 74 15.04 -15.05 -6.16
N ASP A 75 16.22 -15.66 -6.05
CA ASP A 75 17.00 -15.80 -4.83
C ASP A 75 18.49 -15.84 -5.15
N ALA A 76 19.33 -15.99 -4.14
CA ALA A 76 20.78 -16.02 -4.23
C ALA A 76 21.29 -17.07 -5.23
N THR A 77 22.29 -16.68 -6.03
CA THR A 77 22.89 -17.53 -7.08
C THR A 77 24.24 -18.11 -6.67
N GLU A 78 24.77 -17.72 -5.52
CA GLU A 78 26.03 -18.20 -4.98
C GLU A 78 25.96 -19.70 -4.70
N GLY A 79 26.81 -20.45 -5.36
CA GLY A 79 26.82 -21.92 -5.29
C GLY A 79 26.34 -22.61 -6.56
N LEU A 80 25.72 -21.89 -7.49
CA LEU A 80 25.38 -22.46 -8.81
C LEU A 80 26.64 -22.79 -9.61
N THR A 81 26.59 -23.90 -10.33
CA THR A 81 27.71 -24.38 -11.15
C THR A 81 27.32 -24.52 -12.62
N ARG A 82 28.28 -24.24 -13.49
CA ARG A 82 28.10 -24.47 -14.92
C ARG A 82 27.80 -25.95 -15.19
N GLY A 83 26.84 -26.21 -16.08
CA GLY A 83 26.38 -27.56 -16.42
C GLY A 83 25.30 -28.12 -15.49
N GLN A 84 24.99 -27.42 -14.40
CA GLN A 84 23.92 -27.79 -13.48
C GLN A 84 22.57 -27.83 -14.19
N ILE A 85 21.76 -28.84 -13.86
CA ILE A 85 20.43 -29.03 -14.45
C ILE A 85 19.44 -28.00 -14.02
N VAL A 86 18.67 -27.47 -14.97
CA VAL A 86 17.56 -26.57 -14.81
C VAL A 86 16.34 -27.14 -15.50
N THR A 87 15.21 -27.16 -14.84
CA THR A 87 13.96 -27.74 -15.39
C THR A 87 12.96 -26.60 -15.64
N ASP A 88 12.36 -26.60 -16.83
CA ASP A 88 11.24 -25.71 -17.13
C ASP A 88 9.97 -26.21 -16.42
N THR A 89 9.27 -25.30 -15.72
CA THR A 89 8.01 -25.63 -15.05
C THR A 89 6.81 -25.68 -16.01
N GLY A 90 6.98 -25.23 -17.26
CA GLY A 90 5.90 -25.08 -18.24
C GLY A 90 4.90 -23.99 -17.92
N SER A 91 5.20 -23.11 -16.95
CA SER A 91 4.34 -22.00 -16.55
C SER A 91 5.17 -20.80 -16.10
N GLN A 92 4.51 -19.67 -15.92
CA GLN A 92 5.07 -18.50 -15.23
C GLN A 92 5.18 -18.78 -13.72
N ILE A 93 5.85 -17.87 -12.99
CA ILE A 93 5.85 -17.91 -11.52
C ILE A 93 4.40 -17.84 -11.04
N ARG A 94 4.00 -18.79 -10.21
CA ARG A 94 2.67 -18.86 -9.60
C ARG A 94 2.79 -18.81 -8.09
N VAL A 95 1.90 -18.06 -7.46
CA VAL A 95 1.86 -17.92 -6.00
C VAL A 95 0.54 -18.45 -5.44
N PRO A 96 0.52 -18.96 -4.20
CA PRO A 96 -0.71 -19.39 -3.57
C PRO A 96 -1.62 -18.17 -3.36
N VAL A 97 -2.92 -18.37 -3.52
CA VAL A 97 -3.95 -17.35 -3.34
C VAL A 97 -5.09 -17.89 -2.47
N GLY A 98 -5.96 -17.01 -2.01
CA GLY A 98 -7.17 -17.37 -1.28
C GLY A 98 -7.05 -17.25 0.24
N PRO A 99 -8.10 -17.62 0.99
CA PRO A 99 -8.22 -17.37 2.43
C PRO A 99 -7.08 -17.96 3.29
N LYS A 100 -6.47 -19.05 2.85
CA LYS A 100 -5.35 -19.70 3.56
C LYS A 100 -4.06 -18.87 3.57
N THR A 101 -3.97 -17.82 2.76
CA THR A 101 -2.84 -16.88 2.74
C THR A 101 -2.95 -15.81 3.82
N LEU A 102 -4.14 -15.61 4.39
CA LEU A 102 -4.36 -14.59 5.42
C LEU A 102 -3.57 -14.93 6.69
N GLY A 103 -2.99 -13.91 7.30
CA GLY A 103 -2.15 -14.07 8.49
C GLY A 103 -0.81 -14.75 8.24
N ARG A 104 -0.42 -14.99 6.97
CA ARG A 104 0.82 -15.64 6.56
C ARG A 104 1.77 -14.65 5.90
N ILE A 105 3.06 -14.94 6.00
CA ILE A 105 4.12 -14.18 5.32
C ILE A 105 4.75 -15.08 4.26
N MET A 106 4.79 -14.57 3.03
CA MET A 106 5.34 -15.29 1.87
C MET A 106 6.44 -14.48 1.20
N ASN A 107 7.35 -15.16 0.52
CA ASN A 107 8.33 -14.56 -0.36
C ASN A 107 7.74 -14.32 -1.78
N VAL A 108 8.58 -13.84 -2.70
CA VAL A 108 8.20 -13.51 -4.10
C VAL A 108 7.61 -14.69 -4.86
N ILE A 109 8.03 -15.92 -4.59
CA ILE A 109 7.54 -17.14 -5.25
C ILE A 109 6.42 -17.84 -4.46
N GLY A 110 5.91 -17.20 -3.41
CA GLY A 110 4.80 -17.70 -2.60
C GLY A 110 5.17 -18.75 -1.57
N GLU A 111 6.45 -18.93 -1.26
CA GLU A 111 6.88 -19.81 -0.17
C GLU A 111 6.76 -19.10 1.17
N PRO A 112 6.30 -19.80 2.23
CA PRO A 112 6.19 -19.22 3.55
C PRO A 112 7.56 -18.92 4.16
N ILE A 113 7.68 -17.76 4.79
CA ILE A 113 8.89 -17.31 5.51
C ILE A 113 8.61 -16.99 6.97
N ASP A 114 7.49 -17.46 7.48
CA ASP A 114 7.00 -17.24 8.86
C ASP A 114 7.21 -18.43 9.80
N ASP A 115 8.01 -19.42 9.39
CA ASP A 115 8.31 -20.66 10.14
C ASP A 115 7.06 -21.46 10.58
N ARG A 116 5.92 -21.27 9.91
CA ARG A 116 4.65 -21.90 10.26
C ARG A 116 4.24 -23.04 9.32
N GLY A 117 5.20 -23.60 8.61
CA GLY A 117 4.96 -24.67 7.64
C GLY A 117 4.24 -24.20 6.36
N PRO A 118 3.86 -25.13 5.48
CA PRO A 118 3.24 -24.83 4.21
C PRO A 118 1.97 -23.99 4.34
N ILE A 119 1.69 -23.13 3.34
CA ILE A 119 0.45 -22.31 3.28
C ILE A 119 -0.79 -23.20 3.21
N GLY A 120 -0.67 -24.38 2.57
CA GLY A 120 -1.77 -25.34 2.44
C GLY A 120 -2.88 -24.88 1.47
N SER A 121 -2.63 -23.87 0.64
CA SER A 121 -3.56 -23.49 -0.43
C SER A 121 -3.44 -24.45 -1.60
N ASP A 122 -4.59 -24.85 -2.16
CA ASP A 122 -4.69 -25.60 -3.41
C ASP A 122 -4.89 -24.68 -4.63
N LEU A 123 -4.99 -23.37 -4.38
CA LEU A 123 -5.24 -22.37 -5.39
C LEU A 123 -3.96 -21.59 -5.68
N PHE A 124 -3.59 -21.50 -6.95
CA PHE A 124 -2.41 -20.77 -7.40
C PHE A 124 -2.75 -19.90 -8.60
N ALA A 125 -2.18 -18.70 -8.64
CA ALA A 125 -2.35 -17.76 -9.75
C ALA A 125 -0.98 -17.24 -10.24
N PRO A 126 -0.84 -16.96 -11.55
CA PRO A 126 0.39 -16.40 -12.10
C PRO A 126 0.58 -14.95 -11.68
N ILE A 127 1.83 -14.55 -11.44
CA ILE A 127 2.11 -13.17 -11.03
C ILE A 127 2.04 -12.17 -12.18
N HIS A 128 2.25 -12.62 -13.41
CA HIS A 128 2.07 -11.83 -14.61
C HIS A 128 0.66 -12.04 -15.16
N ALA A 129 -0.21 -11.08 -14.94
CA ALA A 129 -1.57 -11.06 -15.44
C ALA A 129 -1.82 -9.75 -16.20
N GLU A 130 -2.75 -9.79 -17.13
CA GLU A 130 -3.22 -8.60 -17.82
C GLU A 130 -4.16 -7.78 -16.90
N ALA A 131 -4.24 -6.48 -17.13
CA ALA A 131 -5.23 -5.63 -16.49
C ALA A 131 -6.66 -6.10 -16.84
N PRO A 132 -7.65 -5.86 -15.97
CA PRO A 132 -9.05 -6.15 -16.27
C PRO A 132 -9.49 -5.51 -17.59
N LEU A 133 -10.28 -6.23 -18.38
CA LEU A 133 -10.80 -5.72 -19.63
C LEU A 133 -11.66 -4.46 -19.38
N PHE A 134 -11.67 -3.54 -20.33
CA PHE A 134 -12.45 -2.31 -20.24
C PHE A 134 -13.93 -2.55 -19.90
N VAL A 135 -14.51 -3.64 -20.43
CA VAL A 135 -15.91 -4.03 -20.18
C VAL A 135 -16.17 -4.56 -18.77
N ASP A 136 -15.12 -5.02 -18.08
CA ASP A 136 -15.20 -5.55 -16.72
C ASP A 136 -14.94 -4.48 -15.66
N GLN A 137 -14.45 -3.31 -16.05
CA GLN A 137 -14.17 -2.21 -15.14
C GLN A 137 -15.45 -1.49 -14.74
N SER A 138 -15.57 -1.16 -13.45
CA SER A 138 -16.65 -0.32 -12.96
C SER A 138 -16.36 1.14 -13.26
N THR A 139 -17.36 1.86 -13.76
CA THR A 139 -17.30 3.31 -13.99
C THR A 139 -17.88 4.11 -12.84
N GLU A 140 -18.34 3.44 -11.78
CA GLU A 140 -18.90 4.09 -10.61
C GLU A 140 -17.81 4.78 -9.80
N SER A 141 -17.92 6.10 -9.66
CA SER A 141 -17.04 6.88 -8.80
C SER A 141 -17.62 6.96 -7.40
N ALA A 142 -17.07 6.20 -6.48
CA ALA A 142 -17.46 6.20 -5.07
C ALA A 142 -16.22 6.43 -4.20
N ILE A 143 -16.42 7.03 -3.03
CA ILE A 143 -15.38 7.12 -2.02
C ILE A 143 -15.30 5.81 -1.22
N LEU A 144 -14.09 5.44 -0.82
CA LEU A 144 -13.84 4.41 0.18
C LEU A 144 -13.77 5.09 1.54
N VAL A 145 -14.80 4.89 2.35
CA VAL A 145 -14.86 5.46 3.70
C VAL A 145 -13.82 4.78 4.59
N THR A 146 -12.85 5.56 5.05
CA THR A 146 -11.75 5.07 5.89
C THR A 146 -12.07 5.14 7.38
N GLY A 147 -13.06 5.91 7.77
CA GLY A 147 -13.40 6.20 9.16
C GLY A 147 -12.42 7.15 9.85
N ILE A 148 -11.50 7.75 9.08
CA ILE A 148 -10.49 8.71 9.56
C ILE A 148 -10.88 10.10 9.08
N LYS A 149 -11.25 10.97 9.99
CA LYS A 149 -11.83 12.29 9.70
C LYS A 149 -11.03 13.12 8.70
N VAL A 150 -9.73 13.25 8.91
CA VAL A 150 -8.87 14.10 8.06
C VAL A 150 -8.80 13.56 6.63
N ILE A 151 -8.78 12.25 6.44
CA ILE A 151 -8.75 11.62 5.12
C ILE A 151 -10.11 11.78 4.45
N ASP A 152 -11.16 11.30 5.10
CA ASP A 152 -12.50 11.27 4.52
C ASP A 152 -13.04 12.66 4.19
N LEU A 153 -12.67 13.70 4.99
CA LEU A 153 -13.09 15.07 4.75
C LEU A 153 -12.31 15.76 3.63
N LEU A 154 -10.96 15.72 3.69
CA LEU A 154 -10.09 16.62 2.92
C LEU A 154 -9.36 15.95 1.76
N ALA A 155 -9.10 14.65 1.85
CA ALA A 155 -8.44 13.86 0.82
C ALA A 155 -9.05 12.46 0.70
N PRO A 156 -10.36 12.35 0.41
CA PRO A 156 -11.07 11.07 0.38
C PRO A 156 -10.46 10.12 -0.65
N TYR A 157 -10.40 8.85 -0.30
CA TYR A 157 -9.91 7.79 -1.18
C TYR A 157 -10.98 7.37 -2.17
N ALA A 158 -10.60 7.26 -3.43
CA ALA A 158 -11.47 6.66 -4.44
C ALA A 158 -11.49 5.14 -4.26
N ARG A 159 -12.64 4.52 -4.29
CA ARG A 159 -12.78 3.06 -4.36
C ARG A 159 -12.17 2.57 -5.68
N GLY A 160 -11.23 1.65 -5.61
CA GLY A 160 -10.42 1.22 -6.76
C GLY A 160 -9.35 2.22 -7.20
N GLY A 161 -9.13 3.26 -6.42
CA GLY A 161 -8.12 4.29 -6.68
C GLY A 161 -6.73 3.94 -6.16
N LYS A 162 -5.79 4.79 -6.53
CA LYS A 162 -4.38 4.68 -6.19
C LYS A 162 -3.96 5.87 -5.35
N ILE A 163 -3.56 5.62 -4.12
CA ILE A 163 -3.21 6.64 -3.13
C ILE A 163 -1.71 6.63 -2.88
N GLY A 164 -1.06 7.77 -3.07
CA GLY A 164 0.33 7.96 -2.66
C GLY A 164 0.40 8.36 -1.19
N LEU A 165 1.16 7.62 -0.41
CA LEU A 165 1.43 7.92 0.99
C LEU A 165 2.85 8.47 1.13
N PHE A 166 2.94 9.73 1.52
CA PHE A 166 4.19 10.45 1.74
C PHE A 166 4.42 10.66 3.22
N GLY A 167 5.65 10.52 3.67
CA GLY A 167 6.01 10.81 5.05
C GLY A 167 7.39 10.29 5.39
N GLY A 168 8.11 11.07 6.18
CA GLY A 168 9.41 10.70 6.73
C GLY A 168 9.31 9.59 7.79
N ALA A 169 10.43 9.22 8.35
CA ALA A 169 10.46 8.27 9.47
C ALA A 169 9.84 8.88 10.74
N GLY A 170 9.09 8.08 11.50
CA GLY A 170 8.55 8.45 12.81
C GLY A 170 7.33 9.35 12.80
N VAL A 171 6.66 9.56 11.67
CA VAL A 171 5.43 10.36 11.57
C VAL A 171 4.13 9.54 11.70
N GLY A 172 4.24 8.23 12.00
CA GLY A 172 3.08 7.37 12.20
C GLY A 172 2.56 6.67 10.94
N LYS A 173 3.39 6.53 9.88
CA LYS A 173 3.00 5.85 8.63
C LYS A 173 2.47 4.45 8.89
N THR A 174 3.22 3.63 9.62
CA THR A 174 2.84 2.25 9.95
C THR A 174 1.52 2.18 10.73
N VAL A 175 1.35 3.03 11.72
CA VAL A 175 0.13 3.08 12.54
C VAL A 175 -1.09 3.47 11.70
N LEU A 176 -0.91 4.39 10.75
CA LEU A 176 -1.97 4.75 9.80
C LEU A 176 -2.34 3.58 8.89
N ILE A 177 -1.36 2.84 8.38
CA ILE A 177 -1.59 1.64 7.55
C ILE A 177 -2.37 0.59 8.35
N GLN A 178 -1.97 0.32 9.58
CA GLN A 178 -2.65 -0.63 10.46
C GLN A 178 -4.10 -0.23 10.73
N GLU A 179 -4.35 1.05 10.99
CA GLU A 179 -5.70 1.56 11.23
C GLU A 179 -6.57 1.46 9.98
N LEU A 180 -6.02 1.75 8.80
CA LEU A 180 -6.73 1.56 7.53
C LEU A 180 -7.13 0.09 7.32
N ILE A 181 -6.22 -0.85 7.56
CA ILE A 181 -6.51 -2.29 7.45
C ILE A 181 -7.62 -2.70 8.44
N ASN A 182 -7.49 -2.25 9.69
CA ASN A 182 -8.49 -2.56 10.72
C ASN A 182 -9.86 -1.98 10.38
N ASN A 183 -9.90 -0.74 9.90
CA ASN A 183 -11.15 -0.04 9.60
C ASN A 183 -11.84 -0.62 8.35
N ILE A 184 -11.09 -0.98 7.31
CA ILE A 184 -11.65 -1.64 6.13
C ILE A 184 -12.20 -3.03 6.50
N ALA A 185 -11.50 -3.78 7.32
CA ALA A 185 -11.98 -5.07 7.79
C ALA A 185 -13.28 -4.97 8.61
N LYS A 186 -13.37 -3.96 9.49
CA LYS A 186 -14.56 -3.72 10.33
C LYS A 186 -15.71 -3.06 9.57
N GLY A 187 -15.40 -2.05 8.76
CA GLY A 187 -16.41 -1.23 8.07
C GLY A 187 -16.96 -1.87 6.79
N HIS A 188 -16.13 -2.58 6.05
CA HIS A 188 -16.47 -3.14 4.74
C HIS A 188 -16.40 -4.67 4.66
N GLY A 189 -15.90 -5.33 5.71
CA GLY A 189 -15.69 -6.79 5.71
C GLY A 189 -14.61 -7.28 4.74
N GLY A 190 -13.84 -6.37 4.15
CA GLY A 190 -12.80 -6.66 3.19
C GLY A 190 -11.51 -7.15 3.83
N VAL A 191 -10.63 -7.67 2.99
CA VAL A 191 -9.28 -8.08 3.35
C VAL A 191 -8.24 -7.13 2.77
N SER A 192 -7.03 -7.22 3.28
CA SER A 192 -5.90 -6.43 2.81
C SER A 192 -4.74 -7.32 2.40
N VAL A 193 -3.92 -6.83 1.48
CA VAL A 193 -2.65 -7.46 1.13
C VAL A 193 -1.55 -6.42 1.28
N PHE A 194 -0.47 -6.78 1.95
CA PHE A 194 0.68 -5.91 2.14
C PHE A 194 1.89 -6.49 1.40
N ALA A 195 2.43 -5.72 0.46
CA ALA A 195 3.64 -6.04 -0.27
C ALA A 195 4.81 -5.18 0.23
N GLY A 196 5.75 -5.80 0.94
CA GLY A 196 6.99 -5.18 1.38
C GLY A 196 8.03 -5.28 0.27
N VAL A 197 8.35 -4.16 -0.36
CA VAL A 197 9.23 -4.09 -1.53
C VAL A 197 10.54 -3.38 -1.18
N GLY A 198 11.61 -4.14 -1.02
CA GLY A 198 12.95 -3.61 -0.81
C GLY A 198 13.12 -2.83 0.51
N GLU A 199 12.28 -3.07 1.50
CA GLU A 199 12.39 -2.48 2.83
C GLU A 199 13.27 -3.32 3.77
N ARG A 200 13.56 -2.80 4.95
CA ARG A 200 14.40 -3.50 5.93
C ARG A 200 13.67 -4.69 6.52
N THR A 201 14.35 -5.84 6.61
CA THR A 201 13.80 -7.06 7.20
C THR A 201 13.27 -6.83 8.62
N ARG A 202 13.97 -6.01 9.41
CA ARG A 202 13.55 -5.67 10.77
C ARG A 202 12.20 -4.94 10.78
N GLU A 203 12.01 -3.97 9.89
CA GLU A 203 10.74 -3.22 9.80
C GLU A 203 9.57 -4.13 9.39
N GLY A 204 9.82 -5.10 8.48
CA GLY A 204 8.82 -6.10 8.13
C GLY A 204 8.46 -7.04 9.27
N ASN A 205 9.44 -7.42 10.09
CA ASN A 205 9.21 -8.24 11.28
C ASN A 205 8.47 -7.45 12.38
N ASP A 206 8.86 -6.20 12.62
CA ASP A 206 8.18 -5.32 13.56
C ASP A 206 6.71 -5.14 13.15
N LEU A 207 6.43 -4.88 11.87
CA LEU A 207 5.08 -4.76 11.31
C LEU A 207 4.23 -6.02 11.54
N TYR A 208 4.82 -7.21 11.34
CA TYR A 208 4.11 -8.46 11.58
C TYR A 208 3.68 -8.62 13.03
N HIS A 209 4.58 -8.31 13.98
CA HIS A 209 4.26 -8.36 15.40
C HIS A 209 3.21 -7.32 15.81
N GLU A 210 3.31 -6.11 15.26
CA GLU A 210 2.31 -5.07 15.47
C GLU A 210 0.93 -5.48 14.95
N PHE A 211 0.84 -6.18 13.82
CA PHE A 211 -0.42 -6.74 13.31
C PHE A 211 -0.99 -7.84 14.21
N LEU A 212 -0.14 -8.62 14.85
CA LEU A 212 -0.54 -9.62 15.84
C LEU A 212 -1.09 -8.98 17.12
N ASP A 213 -0.46 -7.89 17.57
CA ASP A 213 -0.83 -7.20 18.81
C ASP A 213 -2.10 -6.34 18.59
N ALA A 214 -2.27 -5.76 17.42
CA ALA A 214 -3.47 -5.03 17.04
C ALA A 214 -4.67 -5.93 16.68
N GLY A 215 -4.49 -7.26 16.64
CA GLY A 215 -5.54 -8.22 16.28
C GLY A 215 -5.94 -8.20 14.80
N VAL A 216 -5.13 -7.59 13.94
CA VAL A 216 -5.28 -7.64 12.47
C VAL A 216 -4.96 -9.04 11.95
N ILE A 217 -3.97 -9.70 12.55
CA ILE A 217 -3.73 -11.13 12.40
C ILE A 217 -4.34 -11.83 13.61
N ALA A 218 -5.30 -12.71 13.36
CA ALA A 218 -5.99 -13.45 14.41
C ALA A 218 -5.10 -14.50 15.05
N LYS A 219 -5.38 -14.81 16.30
CA LYS A 219 -4.74 -15.89 17.07
C LYS A 219 -5.78 -16.94 17.42
N ASP A 220 -5.40 -18.21 17.37
CA ASP A 220 -6.23 -19.33 17.83
C ASP A 220 -6.31 -19.41 19.37
N ALA A 221 -6.99 -20.41 19.89
CA ALA A 221 -7.15 -20.61 21.33
C ALA A 221 -5.81 -20.85 22.07
N ASP A 222 -4.81 -21.32 21.38
CA ASP A 222 -3.46 -21.58 21.91
C ASP A 222 -2.53 -20.36 21.77
N GLY A 223 -3.05 -19.26 21.17
CA GLY A 223 -2.31 -18.02 20.97
C GLY A 223 -1.45 -18.00 19.69
N ASN A 224 -1.57 -19.00 18.82
CA ASN A 224 -0.85 -19.05 17.56
C ASN A 224 -1.61 -18.27 16.47
N PRO A 225 -0.88 -17.58 15.58
CA PRO A 225 -1.53 -16.90 14.46
C PRO A 225 -2.30 -17.90 13.58
N THR A 226 -3.49 -17.50 13.12
CA THR A 226 -4.36 -18.35 12.28
C THR A 226 -4.88 -17.58 11.06
N PRO A 227 -5.11 -18.24 9.90
CA PRO A 227 -5.78 -17.62 8.78
C PRO A 227 -7.22 -17.21 9.07
N GLU A 228 -7.91 -18.02 9.89
CA GLU A 228 -9.30 -17.79 10.27
C GLU A 228 -9.40 -16.52 11.13
N GLY A 229 -10.12 -15.53 10.62
CA GLY A 229 -10.29 -14.24 11.27
C GLY A 229 -9.16 -13.22 10.98
N SER A 230 -8.06 -13.63 10.39
CA SER A 230 -7.02 -12.71 9.93
C SER A 230 -7.49 -11.85 8.78
N LYS A 231 -7.00 -10.60 8.71
CA LYS A 231 -7.47 -9.56 7.78
C LYS A 231 -6.45 -9.17 6.72
N VAL A 232 -5.23 -9.66 6.83
CA VAL A 232 -4.12 -9.29 5.95
C VAL A 232 -3.28 -10.49 5.54
N ALA A 233 -2.86 -10.52 4.26
CA ALA A 233 -1.81 -11.39 3.76
C ALA A 233 -0.54 -10.54 3.51
N LEU A 234 0.62 -11.09 3.80
CA LEU A 234 1.90 -10.40 3.72
C LEU A 234 2.81 -11.07 2.70
N VAL A 235 3.40 -10.27 1.81
CA VAL A 235 4.36 -10.75 0.81
C VAL A 235 5.60 -9.86 0.87
N PHE A 236 6.75 -10.42 1.20
CA PHE A 236 7.98 -9.67 1.40
C PHE A 236 9.06 -10.04 0.39
N GLY A 237 9.68 -9.01 -0.22
CA GLY A 237 10.91 -9.05 -0.97
C GLY A 237 11.82 -7.96 -0.45
N GLN A 238 12.59 -8.27 0.60
CA GLN A 238 13.33 -7.29 1.40
C GLN A 238 14.59 -6.80 0.70
N MET A 239 15.24 -5.75 1.27
CA MET A 239 16.38 -5.09 0.63
C MET A 239 17.63 -5.97 0.49
N ASN A 240 17.73 -7.05 1.26
CA ASN A 240 18.82 -8.03 1.17
C ASN A 240 18.60 -9.09 0.06
N GLU A 241 17.41 -9.14 -0.51
CA GLU A 241 17.10 -10.06 -1.59
C GLU A 241 17.59 -9.55 -2.96
N PRO A 242 17.82 -10.43 -3.93
CA PRO A 242 18.30 -10.04 -5.26
C PRO A 242 17.29 -9.15 -6.00
N PRO A 243 17.74 -8.38 -7.00
CA PRO A 243 16.87 -7.45 -7.72
C PRO A 243 15.69 -8.13 -8.42
N GLY A 244 15.81 -9.40 -8.83
CA GLY A 244 14.71 -10.16 -9.40
C GLY A 244 13.55 -10.32 -8.43
N ALA A 245 13.82 -10.70 -7.19
CA ALA A 245 12.80 -10.81 -6.13
C ALA A 245 12.13 -9.46 -5.85
N ARG A 246 12.93 -8.41 -5.64
CA ARG A 246 12.41 -7.05 -5.36
C ARG A 246 11.58 -6.47 -6.51
N ALA A 247 11.89 -6.83 -7.76
CA ALA A 247 11.15 -6.40 -8.95
C ALA A 247 9.83 -7.15 -9.16
N ARG A 248 9.62 -8.29 -8.49
CA ARG A 248 8.44 -9.14 -8.70
C ARG A 248 7.52 -9.25 -7.48
N VAL A 249 8.00 -8.95 -6.28
CA VAL A 249 7.22 -9.13 -5.05
C VAL A 249 5.93 -8.29 -5.02
N ALA A 250 5.92 -7.09 -5.58
CA ALA A 250 4.70 -6.29 -5.71
C ALA A 250 3.66 -6.98 -6.60
N LEU A 251 4.10 -7.67 -7.68
CA LEU A 251 3.22 -8.45 -8.54
C LEU A 251 2.66 -9.68 -7.81
N SER A 252 3.48 -10.33 -6.98
CA SER A 252 3.03 -11.47 -6.16
C SER A 252 1.95 -11.05 -5.16
N GLY A 253 2.13 -9.90 -4.49
CA GLY A 253 1.11 -9.33 -3.61
C GLY A 253 -0.15 -8.93 -4.36
N LEU A 254 -0.02 -8.26 -5.50
CA LEU A 254 -1.16 -7.85 -6.32
C LEU A 254 -1.99 -9.04 -6.80
N THR A 255 -1.33 -10.14 -7.17
CA THR A 255 -2.01 -11.39 -7.58
C THR A 255 -2.91 -11.94 -6.48
N GLN A 256 -2.49 -11.85 -5.21
CA GLN A 256 -3.35 -12.24 -4.09
C GLN A 256 -4.55 -11.30 -3.94
N ALA A 257 -4.33 -9.99 -4.07
CA ALA A 257 -5.41 -9.01 -4.02
C ALA A 257 -6.43 -9.22 -5.15
N GLU A 258 -5.97 -9.54 -6.35
CA GLU A 258 -6.84 -9.85 -7.50
C GLU A 258 -7.73 -11.08 -7.26
N TYR A 259 -7.24 -12.10 -6.58
CA TYR A 259 -8.06 -13.24 -6.20
C TYR A 259 -9.28 -12.82 -5.36
N PHE A 260 -9.05 -12.03 -4.32
CA PHE A 260 -10.13 -11.57 -3.44
C PHE A 260 -11.11 -10.64 -4.17
N ARG A 261 -10.61 -9.78 -5.07
CA ARG A 261 -11.47 -8.93 -5.91
C ARG A 261 -12.31 -9.74 -6.90
N ASP A 262 -11.69 -10.62 -7.67
CA ASP A 262 -12.28 -11.21 -8.88
C ASP A 262 -13.03 -12.52 -8.60
N VAL A 263 -12.63 -13.28 -7.57
CA VAL A 263 -13.22 -14.56 -7.20
C VAL A 263 -14.16 -14.41 -6.01
N GLU A 264 -13.74 -13.70 -4.96
CA GLU A 264 -14.55 -13.52 -3.76
C GLU A 264 -15.42 -12.25 -3.79
N GLY A 265 -15.20 -11.36 -4.77
CA GLY A 265 -16.02 -10.16 -4.96
C GLY A 265 -15.85 -9.13 -3.83
N GLN A 266 -14.67 -9.07 -3.23
CA GLN A 266 -14.41 -8.21 -2.10
C GLN A 266 -13.81 -6.85 -2.50
N ASP A 267 -13.94 -5.88 -1.60
CA ASP A 267 -13.17 -4.64 -1.63
C ASP A 267 -11.85 -4.87 -0.89
N VAL A 268 -10.75 -4.80 -1.63
CA VAL A 268 -9.42 -5.14 -1.12
C VAL A 268 -8.58 -3.86 -0.98
N LEU A 269 -7.88 -3.71 0.13
CA LEU A 269 -6.77 -2.76 0.25
C LEU A 269 -5.47 -3.45 -0.13
N PHE A 270 -4.73 -2.82 -1.03
CA PHE A 270 -3.41 -3.28 -1.44
C PHE A 270 -2.34 -2.25 -1.05
N PHE A 271 -1.50 -2.62 -0.11
CA PHE A 271 -0.39 -1.78 0.35
C PHE A 271 0.91 -2.17 -0.34
N VAL A 272 1.65 -1.16 -0.80
CA VAL A 272 2.99 -1.32 -1.38
C VAL A 272 3.96 -0.41 -0.62
N ASP A 273 4.87 -1.00 0.09
CA ASP A 273 5.93 -0.26 0.78
C ASP A 273 7.30 -0.84 0.37
N ASN A 274 8.03 -0.23 -0.51
CA ASN A 274 7.88 1.08 -1.13
C ASN A 274 7.83 0.97 -2.66
N ILE A 275 6.95 1.68 -3.32
CA ILE A 275 6.82 1.60 -4.80
C ILE A 275 8.08 2.09 -5.53
N PHE A 276 8.85 3.01 -4.95
CA PHE A 276 10.14 3.43 -5.50
C PHE A 276 11.11 2.26 -5.62
N ARG A 277 11.11 1.33 -4.66
CA ARG A 277 12.00 0.15 -4.69
C ARG A 277 11.65 -0.82 -5.81
N PHE A 278 10.39 -0.88 -6.21
CA PHE A 278 9.97 -1.61 -7.41
C PHE A 278 10.65 -1.05 -8.66
N THR A 279 10.65 0.27 -8.86
CA THR A 279 11.32 0.91 -10.00
C THR A 279 12.84 0.77 -9.92
N GLN A 280 13.42 0.91 -8.74
CA GLN A 280 14.86 0.73 -8.52
C GLN A 280 15.30 -0.70 -8.87
N ALA A 281 14.60 -1.72 -8.38
CA ALA A 281 14.88 -3.11 -8.73
C ALA A 281 14.74 -3.37 -10.24
N GLY A 282 13.75 -2.77 -10.89
CA GLY A 282 13.58 -2.80 -12.34
C GLY A 282 14.78 -2.21 -13.08
N SER A 283 15.37 -1.11 -12.60
CA SER A 283 16.57 -0.52 -13.20
C SER A 283 17.81 -1.41 -13.02
N GLU A 284 17.97 -2.03 -11.85
CA GLU A 284 19.05 -2.99 -11.59
C GLU A 284 18.95 -4.21 -12.53
N VAL A 285 17.75 -4.77 -12.66
CA VAL A 285 17.47 -5.88 -13.60
C VAL A 285 17.78 -5.47 -15.03
N SER A 286 17.32 -4.30 -15.47
CA SER A 286 17.56 -3.79 -16.82
C SER A 286 19.06 -3.63 -17.13
N ALA A 287 19.83 -3.14 -16.17
CA ALA A 287 21.29 -3.01 -16.29
C ALA A 287 21.95 -4.40 -16.39
N LEU A 288 21.55 -5.36 -15.56
CA LEU A 288 22.06 -6.74 -15.61
C LEU A 288 21.75 -7.44 -16.93
N LEU A 289 20.62 -7.10 -17.56
CA LEU A 289 20.24 -7.59 -18.88
C LEU A 289 20.99 -6.89 -20.04
N GLY A 290 21.85 -5.91 -19.73
CA GLY A 290 22.62 -5.19 -20.73
C GLY A 290 21.80 -4.17 -21.56
N ARG A 291 20.65 -3.73 -21.06
CA ARG A 291 19.84 -2.71 -21.74
C ARG A 291 20.47 -1.31 -21.55
N ILE A 292 20.37 -0.48 -22.58
CA ILE A 292 20.86 0.90 -22.51
C ILE A 292 19.95 1.69 -21.56
N PRO A 293 20.49 2.33 -20.51
CA PRO A 293 19.67 3.08 -19.57
C PRO A 293 19.09 4.36 -20.18
N SER A 294 17.94 4.76 -19.68
CA SER A 294 17.33 6.06 -19.97
C SER A 294 17.84 7.16 -19.03
N ALA A 295 17.10 8.26 -18.91
CA ALA A 295 17.45 9.37 -18.03
C ALA A 295 17.70 8.92 -16.57
N VAL A 296 18.71 9.50 -15.95
CA VAL A 296 19.10 9.25 -14.54
C VAL A 296 19.46 7.78 -14.25
N GLY A 297 19.68 6.95 -15.29
CA GLY A 297 20.04 5.55 -15.14
C GLY A 297 18.87 4.57 -15.00
N TYR A 298 17.63 5.04 -15.13
CA TYR A 298 16.46 4.17 -15.09
C TYR A 298 16.31 3.31 -16.35
N GLN A 299 15.54 2.23 -16.24
CA GLN A 299 15.21 1.37 -17.37
C GLN A 299 14.40 2.14 -18.45
N PRO A 300 14.61 1.83 -19.73
CA PRO A 300 13.82 2.45 -20.82
C PRO A 300 12.34 2.08 -20.75
N THR A 301 11.99 1.00 -20.04
CA THR A 301 10.63 0.49 -19.86
C THR A 301 9.94 1.02 -18.58
N LEU A 302 10.51 2.01 -17.88
CA LEU A 302 10.01 2.51 -16.59
C LEU A 302 8.50 2.81 -16.61
N ALA A 303 8.04 3.60 -17.58
CA ALA A 303 6.63 3.96 -17.68
C ALA A 303 5.74 2.73 -17.99
N THR A 304 6.22 1.82 -18.81
CA THR A 304 5.48 0.60 -19.18
C THR A 304 5.40 -0.36 -18.00
N ASP A 305 6.51 -0.58 -17.29
CA ASP A 305 6.54 -1.47 -16.12
C ASP A 305 5.62 -0.94 -15.00
N MET A 306 5.65 0.38 -14.75
CA MET A 306 4.77 1.04 -13.80
C MET A 306 3.29 0.94 -14.25
N GLY A 307 3.02 1.21 -15.54
CA GLY A 307 1.68 1.12 -16.11
C GLY A 307 1.09 -0.29 -15.99
N GLN A 308 1.85 -1.32 -16.29
CA GLN A 308 1.41 -2.71 -16.17
C GLN A 308 1.02 -3.10 -14.73
N LEU A 309 1.75 -2.61 -13.73
CA LEU A 309 1.38 -2.79 -12.33
C LEU A 309 0.11 -2.00 -11.97
N GLN A 310 0.09 -0.71 -12.30
CA GLN A 310 -0.94 0.23 -11.86
C GLN A 310 -2.31 -0.01 -12.51
N GLU A 311 -2.34 -0.42 -13.79
CA GLU A 311 -3.60 -0.68 -14.50
C GLU A 311 -4.34 -1.94 -14.01
N ARG A 312 -3.67 -2.85 -13.31
CA ARG A 312 -4.30 -3.98 -12.64
C ARG A 312 -5.06 -3.58 -11.37
N ILE A 313 -4.69 -2.42 -10.80
CA ILE A 313 -5.28 -1.86 -9.58
C ILE A 313 -6.48 -1.01 -9.98
N THR A 314 -7.68 -1.57 -9.91
CA THR A 314 -8.92 -0.90 -10.33
C THR A 314 -10.15 -1.57 -9.72
N SER A 315 -11.29 -0.90 -9.84
CA SER A 315 -12.60 -1.49 -9.56
C SER A 315 -13.11 -2.29 -10.74
N THR A 316 -13.67 -3.45 -10.47
CA THR A 316 -14.37 -4.27 -11.46
C THR A 316 -15.86 -4.39 -11.09
N ASN A 317 -16.65 -5.00 -11.95
CA ASN A 317 -18.06 -5.30 -11.69
C ASN A 317 -18.25 -6.31 -10.52
N LYS A 318 -17.18 -6.94 -10.05
CA LYS A 318 -17.20 -7.93 -8.95
C LYS A 318 -16.75 -7.35 -7.62
N GLY A 319 -15.69 -6.56 -7.62
CA GLY A 319 -15.08 -5.98 -6.41
C GLY A 319 -14.07 -4.91 -6.77
N SER A 320 -13.31 -4.43 -5.80
CA SER A 320 -12.32 -3.38 -6.03
C SER A 320 -10.98 -3.68 -5.38
N ILE A 321 -9.90 -3.15 -5.97
CA ILE A 321 -8.60 -3.02 -5.31
C ILE A 321 -8.31 -1.54 -5.19
N THR A 322 -8.21 -1.04 -3.97
CA THR A 322 -7.72 0.31 -3.67
C THR A 322 -6.30 0.18 -3.14
N SER A 323 -5.34 0.87 -3.75
CA SER A 323 -3.95 0.79 -3.31
C SER A 323 -3.51 2.00 -2.51
N VAL A 324 -2.74 1.73 -1.46
CA VAL A 324 -1.98 2.74 -0.71
C VAL A 324 -0.50 2.44 -0.90
N GLN A 325 0.19 3.32 -1.59
CA GLN A 325 1.56 3.12 -2.02
C GLN A 325 2.47 4.12 -1.31
N ALA A 326 3.37 3.62 -0.46
CA ALA A 326 4.39 4.46 0.11
C ALA A 326 5.37 4.91 -0.98
N ILE A 327 5.59 6.21 -1.08
CA ILE A 327 6.43 6.81 -2.10
C ILE A 327 7.62 7.46 -1.42
N TYR A 328 8.81 7.03 -1.81
CA TYR A 328 10.06 7.70 -1.48
C TYR A 328 10.46 8.61 -2.64
N VAL A 329 10.80 9.85 -2.32
CA VAL A 329 11.26 10.84 -3.29
C VAL A 329 12.76 11.05 -3.09
N PRO A 330 13.62 10.55 -4.01
CA PRO A 330 15.06 10.72 -3.89
C PRO A 330 15.46 12.20 -3.83
N ALA A 331 16.24 12.57 -2.82
CA ALA A 331 16.72 13.94 -2.61
C ALA A 331 15.61 15.02 -2.59
N ASP A 332 14.38 14.65 -2.26
CA ASP A 332 13.18 15.50 -2.31
C ASP A 332 12.91 16.10 -3.70
N ASP A 333 13.46 15.47 -4.77
CA ASP A 333 13.28 15.90 -6.15
C ASP A 333 12.06 15.23 -6.80
N LEU A 334 10.95 15.95 -6.85
CA LEU A 334 9.70 15.49 -7.48
C LEU A 334 9.81 15.35 -9.00
N THR A 335 10.89 15.86 -9.62
CA THR A 335 11.13 15.77 -11.06
C THR A 335 11.90 14.52 -11.46
N ASP A 336 12.38 13.74 -10.48
CA ASP A 336 12.99 12.44 -10.73
C ASP A 336 12.01 11.51 -11.48
N PRO A 337 12.46 10.79 -12.53
CA PRO A 337 11.58 9.96 -13.36
C PRO A 337 10.75 8.92 -12.62
N ALA A 338 11.25 8.35 -11.52
CA ALA A 338 10.52 7.29 -10.80
C ALA A 338 9.32 7.84 -10.00
N PRO A 339 9.46 8.87 -9.13
CA PRO A 339 8.32 9.56 -8.55
C PRO A 339 7.37 10.10 -9.61
N ALA A 340 7.88 10.78 -10.64
CA ALA A 340 7.06 11.35 -11.71
C ALA A 340 6.18 10.30 -12.40
N ALA A 341 6.72 9.12 -12.71
CA ALA A 341 5.97 8.00 -13.28
C ALA A 341 4.89 7.50 -12.31
N SER A 342 5.18 7.47 -11.00
CA SER A 342 4.21 7.07 -9.98
C SER A 342 3.09 8.09 -9.83
N PHE A 343 3.40 9.38 -9.77
CA PHE A 343 2.41 10.46 -9.64
C PHE A 343 1.37 10.49 -10.74
N ALA A 344 1.76 10.13 -11.97
CA ALA A 344 0.85 10.08 -13.11
C ALA A 344 -0.37 9.17 -12.89
N HIS A 345 -0.21 8.15 -12.06
CA HIS A 345 -1.25 7.16 -11.77
C HIS A 345 -2.06 7.44 -10.50
N LEU A 346 -1.64 8.38 -9.65
CA LEU A 346 -2.29 8.63 -8.36
C LEU A 346 -3.61 9.36 -8.49
N ASP A 347 -4.61 8.91 -7.74
CA ASP A 347 -5.91 9.55 -7.59
C ASP A 347 -5.99 10.44 -6.34
N ALA A 348 -5.21 10.13 -5.32
CA ALA A 348 -5.10 10.92 -4.10
C ALA A 348 -3.67 10.86 -3.54
N THR A 349 -3.34 11.86 -2.72
CA THR A 349 -2.09 11.88 -1.95
C THR A 349 -2.40 12.14 -0.49
N THR A 350 -1.77 11.37 0.39
CA THR A 350 -1.79 11.57 1.83
C THR A 350 -0.39 11.90 2.29
N THR A 351 -0.17 13.12 2.76
CA THR A 351 1.12 13.59 3.22
C THR A 351 1.15 13.62 4.74
N LEU A 352 2.07 12.87 5.35
CA LEU A 352 2.32 12.90 6.78
C LEU A 352 3.42 13.92 7.09
N ASN A 353 3.13 14.86 7.97
CA ASN A 353 3.99 15.99 8.28
C ASN A 353 4.56 15.91 9.70
N ARG A 354 5.88 16.04 9.81
CA ARG A 354 6.59 15.97 11.09
C ARG A 354 6.18 17.13 12.02
N ALA A 355 6.02 18.34 11.50
CA ALA A 355 5.60 19.49 12.32
C ALA A 355 4.23 19.27 12.97
N ILE A 356 3.31 18.56 12.30
CA ILE A 356 2.01 18.21 12.85
C ILE A 356 2.17 17.13 13.95
N SER A 357 3.05 16.14 13.75
CA SER A 357 3.30 15.13 14.79
C SER A 357 3.98 15.71 16.02
N GLU A 358 4.85 16.71 15.86
CA GLU A 358 5.49 17.43 16.96
C GLU A 358 4.48 18.25 17.81
N LEU A 359 3.34 18.65 17.21
CA LEU A 359 2.22 19.24 17.95
C LEU A 359 1.35 18.19 18.68
N GLY A 360 1.71 16.91 18.58
CA GLY A 360 0.94 15.81 19.16
C GLY A 360 -0.37 15.50 18.42
N ILE A 361 -0.55 15.99 17.20
CA ILE A 361 -1.75 15.75 16.40
C ILE A 361 -1.56 14.46 15.59
N TYR A 362 -2.38 13.45 15.87
CA TYR A 362 -2.37 12.16 15.19
C TYR A 362 -3.78 11.78 14.68
N PRO A 363 -3.91 11.28 13.44
CA PRO A 363 -2.83 11.06 12.47
C PRO A 363 -2.20 12.38 12.01
N ALA A 364 -0.89 12.36 11.77
CA ALA A 364 -0.15 13.57 11.39
C ALA A 364 -0.31 13.92 9.89
N VAL A 365 -1.51 13.76 9.37
CA VAL A 365 -1.86 14.06 7.98
C VAL A 365 -1.91 15.56 7.78
N ASP A 366 -1.16 16.06 6.80
CA ASP A 366 -1.19 17.47 6.44
C ASP A 366 -2.47 17.78 5.65
N PRO A 367 -3.36 18.61 6.19
CA PRO A 367 -4.65 18.90 5.58
C PRO A 367 -4.56 19.81 4.34
N LEU A 368 -3.43 20.48 4.15
CA LEU A 368 -3.21 21.41 3.02
C LEU A 368 -2.39 20.77 1.89
N ASP A 369 -1.46 19.85 2.23
CA ASP A 369 -0.60 19.19 1.26
C ASP A 369 -1.16 17.82 0.81
N SER A 370 -2.23 17.34 1.44
CA SER A 370 -2.95 16.14 1.02
C SER A 370 -4.07 16.51 0.04
N THR A 371 -4.21 15.72 -1.03
CA THR A 371 -5.15 16.03 -2.13
C THR A 371 -5.90 14.79 -2.59
N SER A 372 -7.07 15.00 -3.21
CA SER A 372 -7.84 13.93 -3.85
C SER A 372 -8.59 14.44 -5.07
N ARG A 373 -8.53 13.65 -6.15
CA ARG A 373 -9.27 13.94 -7.40
C ARG A 373 -10.78 13.73 -7.25
N VAL A 374 -11.20 12.89 -6.30
CA VAL A 374 -12.62 12.61 -6.06
C VAL A 374 -13.29 13.62 -5.12
N LEU A 375 -12.55 14.56 -4.55
CA LEU A 375 -13.13 15.68 -3.80
C LEU A 375 -13.76 16.69 -4.76
N THR A 376 -14.88 16.31 -5.33
CA THR A 376 -15.69 17.10 -6.27
C THR A 376 -17.16 17.00 -5.89
N VAL A 377 -17.94 18.03 -6.23
CA VAL A 377 -19.38 18.06 -5.94
C VAL A 377 -20.11 16.85 -6.51
N ALA A 378 -19.67 16.36 -7.69
CA ALA A 378 -20.29 15.24 -8.37
C ALA A 378 -20.14 13.90 -7.60
N VAL A 379 -19.08 13.74 -6.82
CA VAL A 379 -18.78 12.49 -6.09
C VAL A 379 -19.19 12.60 -4.62
N VAL A 380 -18.75 13.66 -3.94
CA VAL A 380 -18.96 13.79 -2.48
C VAL A 380 -20.20 14.59 -2.11
N GLY A 381 -20.83 15.29 -3.07
CA GLY A 381 -21.94 16.20 -2.82
C GLY A 381 -21.52 17.61 -2.43
N GLN A 382 -22.48 18.55 -2.51
CA GLN A 382 -22.22 19.98 -2.29
C GLN A 382 -21.78 20.28 -0.85
N GLU A 383 -22.49 19.73 0.13
CA GLU A 383 -22.22 20.01 1.55
C GLU A 383 -20.82 19.57 1.98
N HIS A 384 -20.40 18.36 1.61
CA HIS A 384 -19.06 17.86 1.90
C HIS A 384 -17.99 18.74 1.23
N TYR A 385 -18.17 19.01 -0.07
CA TYR A 385 -17.22 19.83 -0.83
C TYR A 385 -17.04 21.22 -0.22
N ASP A 386 -18.15 21.92 0.08
CA ASP A 386 -18.10 23.26 0.65
C ASP A 386 -17.47 23.27 2.04
N THR A 387 -17.80 22.27 2.88
CA THR A 387 -17.21 22.13 4.21
C THR A 387 -15.72 21.90 4.12
N ALA A 388 -15.26 21.00 3.26
CA ALA A 388 -13.83 20.73 3.05
C ALA A 388 -13.08 21.98 2.59
N ARG A 389 -13.64 22.73 1.65
CA ARG A 389 -13.04 23.99 1.16
C ARG A 389 -12.93 25.05 2.24
N ARG A 390 -13.98 25.26 3.03
CA ARG A 390 -13.97 26.21 4.15
C ARG A 390 -12.97 25.83 5.24
N VAL A 391 -12.82 24.54 5.53
CA VAL A 391 -11.79 24.06 6.45
C VAL A 391 -10.39 24.36 5.90
N GLN A 392 -10.13 24.07 4.64
CA GLN A 392 -8.84 24.34 3.98
C GLN A 392 -8.54 25.86 3.96
N GLU A 393 -9.51 26.70 3.62
CA GLU A 393 -9.37 28.15 3.61
C GLU A 393 -9.04 28.70 5.01
N THR A 394 -9.72 28.21 6.05
CA THR A 394 -9.46 28.61 7.44
C THR A 394 -8.03 28.22 7.87
N LEU A 395 -7.60 27.00 7.57
CA LEU A 395 -6.26 26.54 7.89
C LEU A 395 -5.18 27.27 7.07
N GLN A 396 -5.43 27.55 5.79
CA GLN A 396 -4.52 28.29 4.94
C GLN A 396 -4.36 29.75 5.42
N LYS A 397 -5.44 30.39 5.82
CA LYS A 397 -5.42 31.74 6.42
C LYS A 397 -4.61 31.73 7.72
N TYR A 398 -4.84 30.73 8.57
CA TYR A 398 -4.07 30.57 9.81
C TYR A 398 -2.57 30.40 9.53
N LYS A 399 -2.21 29.55 8.55
CA LYS A 399 -0.81 29.36 8.14
C LYS A 399 -0.15 30.69 7.71
N SER A 400 -0.86 31.51 6.97
CA SER A 400 -0.36 32.85 6.57
C SER A 400 -0.22 33.84 7.72
N LEU A 401 -0.97 33.64 8.81
CA LEU A 401 -0.91 34.52 10.02
C LEU A 401 0.15 34.06 11.02
N GLN A 402 0.67 32.82 10.90
CA GLN A 402 1.62 32.29 11.89
C GLN A 402 2.91 33.10 11.98
N ASP A 403 3.45 33.59 10.87
CA ASP A 403 4.65 34.44 10.87
C ASP A 403 4.39 35.78 11.57
N ILE A 404 3.21 36.35 11.36
CA ILE A 404 2.79 37.60 12.02
C ILE A 404 2.65 37.37 13.53
N ILE A 405 2.01 36.26 13.92
CA ILE A 405 1.83 35.91 15.34
C ILE A 405 3.17 35.69 16.04
N ALA A 406 4.12 35.02 15.34
CA ALA A 406 5.45 34.74 15.89
C ALA A 406 6.29 36.02 16.12
N ILE A 407 6.12 37.04 15.29
CA ILE A 407 6.91 38.29 15.35
C ILE A 407 6.23 39.34 16.22
N LEU A 408 4.93 39.58 16.04
CA LEU A 408 4.19 40.66 16.63
C LEU A 408 3.27 40.23 17.79
N GLY A 409 2.97 38.96 17.92
CA GLY A 409 2.03 38.43 18.91
C GLY A 409 0.58 38.43 18.42
N MET A 410 -0.28 37.79 19.22
CA MET A 410 -1.73 37.67 18.93
C MET A 410 -2.47 38.99 19.03
N ASP A 411 -2.00 39.90 19.89
CA ASP A 411 -2.69 41.15 20.20
C ASP A 411 -2.75 42.12 19.01
N GLU A 412 -1.80 42.01 18.09
CA GLU A 412 -1.71 42.84 16.88
C GLU A 412 -2.67 42.41 15.77
N LEU A 413 -3.32 41.23 15.90
CA LEU A 413 -4.29 40.78 14.93
C LEU A 413 -5.61 41.51 15.04
N SER A 414 -6.30 41.68 13.90
CA SER A 414 -7.70 42.12 13.89
C SER A 414 -8.59 41.12 14.64
N GLU A 415 -9.74 41.56 15.13
CA GLU A 415 -10.69 40.68 15.82
C GLU A 415 -11.20 39.56 14.90
N GLU A 416 -11.33 39.85 13.61
CA GLU A 416 -11.66 38.83 12.59
C GLU A 416 -10.56 37.78 12.48
N ASP A 417 -9.29 38.19 12.38
CA ASP A 417 -8.17 37.28 12.31
C ASP A 417 -7.99 36.43 13.60
N LYS A 418 -8.21 37.04 14.76
CA LYS A 418 -8.23 36.33 16.06
C LYS A 418 -9.28 35.22 16.08
N LEU A 419 -10.47 35.49 15.55
CA LEU A 419 -11.54 34.48 15.44
C LEU A 419 -11.15 33.35 14.50
N ILE A 420 -10.57 33.70 13.34
CA ILE A 420 -10.09 32.71 12.39
C ILE A 420 -9.00 31.82 13.02
N VAL A 421 -8.04 32.42 13.74
CA VAL A 421 -6.98 31.65 14.42
C VAL A 421 -7.58 30.72 15.49
N ALA A 422 -8.54 31.19 16.27
CA ALA A 422 -9.21 30.39 17.29
C ALA A 422 -9.94 29.18 16.69
N ARG A 423 -10.67 29.38 15.60
CA ARG A 423 -11.34 28.28 14.86
C ARG A 423 -10.35 27.37 14.21
N ALA A 424 -9.30 27.87 13.58
CA ALA A 424 -8.26 27.06 12.94
C ALA A 424 -7.57 26.14 13.95
N ARG A 425 -7.25 26.60 15.15
CA ARG A 425 -6.68 25.78 16.21
C ARG A 425 -7.63 24.66 16.67
N LYS A 426 -8.93 24.97 16.81
CA LYS A 426 -9.96 23.97 17.11
C LYS A 426 -10.03 22.92 15.99
N ILE A 427 -10.04 23.35 14.73
CA ILE A 427 -10.04 22.47 13.57
C ILE A 427 -8.81 21.55 13.57
N GLN A 428 -7.61 22.10 13.80
CA GLN A 428 -6.40 21.29 13.89
C GLN A 428 -6.49 20.21 14.98
N ARG A 429 -6.97 20.58 16.17
CA ARG A 429 -7.18 19.62 17.25
C ARG A 429 -8.25 18.60 16.92
N PHE A 430 -9.32 19.02 16.25
CA PHE A 430 -10.44 18.16 15.88
C PHE A 430 -10.10 17.21 14.73
N LEU A 431 -9.10 17.50 13.90
CA LEU A 431 -8.55 16.57 12.92
C LEU A 431 -7.83 15.40 13.57
N SER A 432 -7.38 15.52 14.83
CA SER A 432 -6.85 14.39 15.60
C SER A 432 -7.94 13.38 15.90
N GLN A 433 -7.55 12.09 15.97
CA GLN A 433 -8.48 10.99 16.20
C GLN A 433 -7.77 9.83 16.88
N PRO A 434 -8.35 9.22 17.93
CA PRO A 434 -7.79 8.03 18.52
C PRO A 434 -7.99 6.83 17.59
N PHE A 435 -6.94 6.06 17.40
CA PHE A 435 -6.95 4.85 16.57
C PHE A 435 -7.15 3.59 17.40
N HIS A 436 -7.88 2.62 16.86
CA HIS A 436 -8.09 1.32 17.50
C HIS A 436 -6.77 0.57 17.71
N VAL A 437 -5.89 0.61 16.71
CA VAL A 437 -4.59 -0.06 16.79
C VAL A 437 -3.62 0.58 17.78
N ALA A 438 -3.91 1.80 18.23
CA ALA A 438 -3.11 2.53 19.21
C ALA A 438 -3.67 2.46 20.64
N GLU A 439 -4.83 1.84 20.88
CA GLU A 439 -5.46 1.75 22.21
C GLU A 439 -4.53 1.19 23.27
N VAL A 440 -3.76 0.16 22.94
CA VAL A 440 -2.82 -0.50 23.85
C VAL A 440 -1.75 0.46 24.37
N PHE A 441 -1.36 1.45 23.55
CA PHE A 441 -0.31 2.40 23.88
C PHE A 441 -0.84 3.69 24.50
N THR A 442 -2.01 4.14 24.07
CA THR A 442 -2.59 5.43 24.47
C THR A 442 -3.57 5.32 25.63
N GLY A 443 -4.16 4.13 25.83
CA GLY A 443 -5.25 3.92 26.76
C GLY A 443 -6.56 4.62 26.36
N ILE A 444 -6.64 5.18 25.16
CA ILE A 444 -7.83 5.88 24.64
C ILE A 444 -8.52 4.93 23.63
N PRO A 445 -9.82 4.64 23.80
CA PRO A 445 -10.57 3.83 22.86
C PRO A 445 -10.55 4.44 21.46
N GLY A 446 -10.23 3.62 20.44
CA GLY A 446 -10.24 4.05 19.06
C GLY A 446 -11.63 4.42 18.55
N LYS A 447 -11.69 5.24 17.52
CA LYS A 447 -12.93 5.74 16.92
C LYS A 447 -12.93 5.55 15.42
N PHE A 448 -14.00 4.96 14.92
CA PHE A 448 -14.37 5.01 13.51
C PHE A 448 -15.45 6.08 13.35
N VAL A 449 -15.22 7.10 12.54
CA VAL A 449 -16.17 8.21 12.35
C VAL A 449 -16.74 8.14 10.94
N GLN A 450 -18.06 8.07 10.82
CA GLN A 450 -18.72 8.08 9.52
C GLN A 450 -18.52 9.42 8.81
N VAL A 451 -18.49 9.39 7.47
CA VAL A 451 -18.21 10.58 6.67
C VAL A 451 -19.27 11.66 6.89
N GLU A 452 -20.52 11.26 7.03
CA GLU A 452 -21.64 12.19 7.28
C GLU A 452 -21.48 12.92 8.61
N ASP A 453 -21.09 12.19 9.67
CA ASP A 453 -20.83 12.78 11.00
C ASP A 453 -19.61 13.69 10.97
N THR A 454 -18.59 13.31 10.21
CA THR A 454 -17.40 14.15 9.99
C THR A 454 -17.78 15.47 9.32
N VAL A 455 -18.49 15.43 8.21
CA VAL A 455 -18.91 16.62 7.46
C VAL A 455 -19.77 17.53 8.33
N LYS A 456 -20.79 16.98 8.98
CA LYS A 456 -21.67 17.73 9.89
C LYS A 456 -20.92 18.40 11.03
N SER A 457 -20.01 17.67 11.65
CA SER A 457 -19.23 18.16 12.78
C SER A 457 -18.30 19.32 12.37
N PHE A 458 -17.55 19.16 11.28
CA PHE A 458 -16.65 20.22 10.80
C PHE A 458 -17.39 21.43 10.27
N LYS A 459 -18.55 21.24 9.62
CA LYS A 459 -19.43 22.35 9.20
C LYS A 459 -19.82 23.22 10.39
N ALA A 460 -20.32 22.62 11.46
CA ALA A 460 -20.74 23.33 12.67
C ALA A 460 -19.55 24.09 13.32
N VAL A 461 -18.35 23.48 13.35
CA VAL A 461 -17.14 24.17 13.87
C VAL A 461 -16.75 25.36 13.01
N VAL A 462 -16.76 25.24 11.69
CA VAL A 462 -16.42 26.33 10.76
C VAL A 462 -17.45 27.44 10.81
N GLU A 463 -18.73 27.13 11.00
CA GLU A 463 -19.84 28.07 11.14
C GLU A 463 -19.84 28.81 12.51
N GLY A 464 -19.05 28.30 13.47
CA GLY A 464 -18.85 28.97 14.76
C GLY A 464 -19.83 28.57 15.84
N GLU A 465 -20.62 27.51 15.64
CA GLU A 465 -21.58 27.04 16.65
C GLU A 465 -20.90 26.66 17.97
N TYR A 466 -19.62 26.26 17.90
CA TYR A 466 -18.82 25.80 19.02
C TYR A 466 -17.66 26.73 19.37
N ASP A 467 -17.76 28.04 19.02
CA ASP A 467 -16.73 29.02 19.34
C ASP A 467 -16.53 29.22 20.86
N HIS A 468 -17.55 28.93 21.64
CA HIS A 468 -17.54 29.01 23.11
C HIS A 468 -16.80 27.85 23.81
N LEU A 469 -16.53 26.74 23.11
CA LEU A 469 -15.84 25.61 23.71
C LEU A 469 -14.31 25.80 23.73
N PRO A 470 -13.60 25.29 24.75
CA PRO A 470 -12.14 25.36 24.80
C PRO A 470 -11.50 24.49 23.74
N GLU A 471 -10.35 24.92 23.19
CA GLU A 471 -9.58 24.21 22.15
C GLU A 471 -9.25 22.78 22.55
N SER A 472 -8.92 22.54 23.83
CA SER A 472 -8.54 21.20 24.34
C SER A 472 -9.65 20.17 24.29
N ALA A 473 -10.92 20.59 24.22
CA ALA A 473 -12.06 19.68 24.11
C ALA A 473 -12.10 18.96 22.75
N PHE A 474 -11.54 19.56 21.71
CA PHE A 474 -11.51 19.02 20.36
C PHE A 474 -10.39 18.00 20.11
N TYR A 475 -9.50 17.80 21.09
CA TYR A 475 -8.34 16.94 20.92
C TYR A 475 -8.66 15.47 21.19
N MET A 476 -8.29 14.57 20.23
CA MET A 476 -8.44 13.11 20.32
C MET A 476 -9.88 12.67 20.67
N VAL A 477 -10.82 13.13 19.88
CA VAL A 477 -12.25 12.77 19.96
C VAL A 477 -12.76 12.28 18.61
N GLY A 478 -13.87 11.56 18.59
CA GLY A 478 -14.57 11.14 17.39
C GLY A 478 -15.39 12.26 16.78
N GLY A 479 -16.69 12.32 17.04
CA GLY A 479 -17.60 13.36 16.57
C GLY A 479 -17.65 14.58 17.47
N ILE A 480 -18.43 15.59 17.05
CA ILE A 480 -18.59 16.85 17.78
C ILE A 480 -19.24 16.63 19.15
N ASP A 481 -20.16 15.68 19.28
CA ASP A 481 -20.84 15.37 20.53
C ASP A 481 -19.87 14.94 21.64
N GLU A 482 -18.80 14.25 21.26
CA GLU A 482 -17.73 13.87 22.19
C GLU A 482 -16.91 15.09 22.65
N ALA A 483 -16.70 16.06 21.76
CA ALA A 483 -16.02 17.31 22.12
C ALA A 483 -16.86 18.12 23.09
N VAL A 484 -18.18 18.19 22.90
CA VAL A 484 -19.12 18.85 23.82
C VAL A 484 -19.09 18.17 25.20
N ALA A 485 -19.25 16.83 25.23
CA ALA A 485 -19.21 16.06 26.47
C ALA A 485 -17.87 16.22 27.22
N LYS A 486 -16.76 16.26 26.49
CA LYS A 486 -15.44 16.49 27.05
C LYS A 486 -15.30 17.89 27.63
N ALA A 487 -15.84 18.90 26.95
CA ALA A 487 -15.85 20.28 27.45
C ALA A 487 -16.66 20.43 28.75
N GLU A 488 -17.84 19.77 28.82
CA GLU A 488 -18.68 19.75 30.02
C GLU A 488 -17.96 19.11 31.21
N LYS A 489 -17.29 17.98 30.97
CA LYS A 489 -16.49 17.31 32.00
C LYS A 489 -15.34 18.19 32.50
N MET A 490 -14.62 18.84 31.59
CA MET A 490 -13.54 19.77 31.96
C MET A 490 -14.05 20.94 32.77
N ALA A 491 -15.26 21.47 32.49
CA ALA A 491 -15.88 22.54 33.24
C ALA A 491 -16.32 22.09 34.65
N GLN A 492 -16.61 20.82 34.87
CA GLN A 492 -16.95 20.24 36.18
C GLN A 492 -15.71 19.96 37.05
N GLU A 493 -14.56 19.74 36.41
CA GLU A 493 -13.28 19.44 37.09
C GLU A 493 -12.46 20.71 37.39
N ALA A 494 -12.82 21.86 36.84
CA ALA A 494 -12.16 23.16 37.03
C ALA A 494 -12.81 23.96 38.15
#